data_dd8649a27144dcf0c72076d29abba7bb
#
_entry.id   dd8649a27144dcf0c72076d29abba7bb
#
_cell.length_a   1.000
_cell.length_b   1.000
_cell.length_c   1.000
_cell.angle_alpha   90.00
_cell.angle_beta   90.00
_cell.angle_gamma   90.00
#
_symmetry.space_group_name_H-M   'P 1'
#
loop_
_entity.id
_entity.type
_entity.pdbx_description
1 polymer ?
#
loop_
_entity_poly.entity_id
_entity_poly.type
_entity_poly.pdbx_seq_one_letter_code
_entity_poly.pdbx_strand_id
1 'polypeptide(L)'
;SFRPDVKADFEAGPEQADSYIGKLSALCYWRYTHGAAPLALVSMDNCSHNGDKLYAAVDAYAKAWTENGKADSGFLEYIENPAHVSFPWSMIDKITPRPDDSVKKMLEEAGFTDTESIVTSKNTYVAPFVNAEEAEYLVIEDAFPNGRPRLEHAGVMFTTRDTVEKVERMKVCTCLDPLHTTLAVYG
;
A
#
# COMPACT_ATOMS: atom_id res chain seq x y z
N SER A 1 -12.13 10.45 -14.12
CA SER A 1 -11.28 11.64 -14.36
C SER A 1 -10.24 11.74 -13.28
N PHE A 2 -8.99 11.99 -13.64
CA PHE A 2 -7.89 12.18 -12.67
C PHE A 2 -8.05 13.50 -11.91
N ARG A 3 -7.53 13.52 -10.67
CA ARG A 3 -7.45 14.73 -9.84
C ARG A 3 -6.58 15.81 -10.50
N PRO A 4 -6.78 17.10 -10.17
CA PRO A 4 -5.99 18.19 -10.77
C PRO A 4 -4.47 18.07 -10.55
N ASP A 5 -4.04 17.67 -9.34
CA ASP A 5 -2.64 17.44 -8.98
C ASP A 5 -1.99 16.32 -9.83
N VAL A 6 -2.73 15.22 -10.06
CA VAL A 6 -2.28 14.11 -10.91
C VAL A 6 -2.11 14.55 -12.36
N LYS A 7 -3.06 15.36 -12.89
CA LYS A 7 -2.96 15.90 -14.25
C LYS A 7 -1.74 16.82 -14.41
N ALA A 8 -1.49 17.67 -13.40
CA ALA A 8 -0.32 18.52 -13.40
C ALA A 8 0.98 17.71 -13.43
N ASP A 9 1.05 16.61 -12.67
CA ASP A 9 2.21 15.71 -12.69
C ASP A 9 2.42 15.01 -14.04
N PHE A 10 1.33 14.66 -14.76
CA PHE A 10 1.43 14.07 -16.10
C PHE A 10 2.13 15.01 -17.10
N GLU A 11 1.86 16.31 -16.97
CA GLU A 11 2.47 17.34 -17.81
C GLU A 11 3.88 17.71 -17.35
N ALA A 12 4.10 17.76 -16.03
CA ALA A 12 5.37 18.16 -15.44
C ALA A 12 6.49 17.13 -15.68
N GLY A 13 6.17 15.84 -15.59
CA GLY A 13 7.11 14.75 -15.74
C GLY A 13 7.74 14.28 -14.41
N PRO A 14 8.61 13.25 -14.46
CA PRO A 14 9.11 12.58 -13.26
C PRO A 14 9.90 13.48 -12.32
N GLU A 15 10.62 14.48 -12.82
CA GLU A 15 11.46 15.36 -11.99
C GLU A 15 10.66 16.34 -11.11
N GLN A 16 9.41 16.61 -11.47
CA GLN A 16 8.57 17.62 -10.84
C GLN A 16 7.26 17.04 -10.28
N ALA A 17 7.14 15.72 -10.19
CA ALA A 17 5.95 15.07 -9.66
C ALA A 17 5.76 15.39 -8.16
N ASP A 18 4.57 15.86 -7.78
CA ASP A 18 4.27 16.27 -6.41
C ASP A 18 3.26 15.38 -5.69
N SER A 19 2.33 14.75 -6.41
CA SER A 19 1.40 13.80 -5.83
C SER A 19 2.11 12.53 -5.32
N TYR A 20 1.49 11.81 -4.37
CA TYR A 20 2.11 10.61 -3.77
C TYR A 20 2.43 9.54 -4.82
N ILE A 21 1.49 9.22 -5.70
CA ILE A 21 1.73 8.21 -6.76
C ILE A 21 2.69 8.77 -7.82
N GLY A 22 2.64 10.07 -8.10
CA GLY A 22 3.62 10.73 -8.96
C GLY A 22 5.05 10.58 -8.43
N LYS A 23 5.27 10.82 -7.15
CA LYS A 23 6.57 10.61 -6.48
C LYS A 23 7.02 9.15 -6.52
N LEU A 24 6.08 8.20 -6.30
CA LEU A 24 6.39 6.77 -6.43
C LEU A 24 6.79 6.41 -7.86
N SER A 25 6.04 6.88 -8.85
CA SER A 25 6.34 6.65 -10.27
C SER A 25 7.66 7.31 -10.68
N ALA A 26 7.99 8.48 -10.14
CA ALA A 26 9.27 9.15 -10.33
C ALA A 26 10.45 8.33 -9.76
N LEU A 27 10.28 7.70 -8.60
CA LEU A 27 11.28 6.77 -8.04
C LEU A 27 11.45 5.52 -8.93
N CYS A 28 10.37 5.01 -9.52
CA CYS A 28 10.45 3.93 -10.51
C CYS A 28 11.19 4.36 -11.77
N TYR A 29 10.93 5.57 -12.25
CA TYR A 29 11.65 6.14 -13.40
C TYR A 29 13.14 6.32 -13.11
N TRP A 30 13.49 6.85 -11.95
CA TRP A 30 14.88 6.95 -11.51
C TRP A 30 15.56 5.59 -11.48
N ARG A 31 14.89 4.57 -10.91
CA ARG A 31 15.39 3.20 -10.88
C ARG A 31 15.59 2.63 -12.28
N TYR A 32 14.64 2.87 -13.19
CA TYR A 32 14.74 2.48 -14.58
C TYR A 32 15.99 3.08 -15.26
N THR A 33 16.19 4.38 -15.13
CA THR A 33 17.34 5.08 -15.74
C THR A 33 18.68 4.73 -15.09
N HIS A 34 18.69 4.12 -13.91
CA HIS A 34 19.88 3.71 -13.15
C HIS A 34 20.07 2.18 -13.12
N GLY A 35 19.79 1.51 -14.22
CA GLY A 35 20.08 0.10 -14.42
C GLY A 35 18.87 -0.82 -14.42
N ALA A 36 17.66 -0.28 -14.33
CA ALA A 36 16.39 -1.01 -14.47
C ALA A 36 16.29 -2.31 -13.62
N ALA A 37 16.90 -2.30 -12.43
CA ALA A 37 16.87 -3.45 -11.55
C ALA A 37 15.42 -3.81 -11.16
N PRO A 38 15.05 -5.12 -11.11
CA PRO A 38 13.70 -5.53 -10.80
C PRO A 38 13.21 -5.05 -9.43
N LEU A 39 11.89 -4.87 -9.29
CA LEU A 39 11.25 -4.31 -8.10
C LEU A 39 9.86 -4.93 -7.90
N ALA A 40 9.45 -5.12 -6.66
CA ALA A 40 8.06 -5.39 -6.28
C ALA A 40 7.48 -4.18 -5.54
N LEU A 41 6.35 -3.67 -6.01
CA LEU A 41 5.58 -2.60 -5.37
C LEU A 41 4.39 -3.23 -4.64
N VAL A 42 4.55 -3.46 -3.34
CA VAL A 42 3.53 -4.11 -2.52
C VAL A 42 2.60 -3.04 -1.94
N SER A 43 1.36 -3.01 -2.41
CA SER A 43 0.35 -2.15 -1.82
C SER A 43 -0.04 -2.65 -0.43
N MET A 44 -0.04 -1.75 0.53
CA MET A 44 -0.54 -1.99 1.89
C MET A 44 -1.84 -1.21 2.14
N ASP A 45 -2.56 -0.89 1.08
CA ASP A 45 -3.86 -0.22 1.16
C ASP A 45 -4.98 -1.23 1.39
N ASN A 46 -5.90 -0.92 2.30
CA ASN A 46 -7.06 -1.74 2.60
C ASN A 46 -8.15 -1.54 1.53
N CYS A 47 -7.92 -2.11 0.37
CA CYS A 47 -8.91 -2.16 -0.71
C CYS A 47 -8.74 -3.44 -1.53
N SER A 48 -9.85 -3.97 -2.01
CA SER A 48 -9.85 -5.16 -2.88
C SER A 48 -8.98 -4.95 -4.11
N HIS A 49 -8.19 -5.98 -4.45
CA HIS A 49 -7.28 -5.98 -5.58
C HIS A 49 -6.30 -4.79 -5.55
N ASN A 50 -5.75 -4.53 -4.37
CA ASN A 50 -4.92 -3.36 -4.11
C ASN A 50 -3.67 -3.29 -5.02
N GLY A 51 -3.06 -4.42 -5.37
CA GLY A 51 -1.94 -4.48 -6.31
C GLY A 51 -2.34 -4.04 -7.71
N ASP A 52 -3.51 -4.43 -8.22
CA ASP A 52 -3.98 -4.00 -9.54
C ASP A 52 -4.30 -2.51 -9.57
N LYS A 53 -4.84 -1.96 -8.48
CA LYS A 53 -5.10 -0.51 -8.37
C LYS A 53 -3.80 0.29 -8.35
N LEU A 54 -2.79 -0.21 -7.64
CA LEU A 54 -1.47 0.41 -7.64
C LEU A 54 -0.81 0.31 -9.01
N TYR A 55 -0.89 -0.87 -9.66
CA TYR A 55 -0.43 -1.04 -11.04
C TYR A 55 -1.08 -0.03 -11.97
N ALA A 56 -2.42 0.03 -12.00
CA ALA A 56 -3.14 0.94 -12.88
C ALA A 56 -2.78 2.42 -12.64
N ALA A 57 -2.50 2.79 -11.38
CA ALA A 57 -2.08 4.14 -11.05
C ALA A 57 -0.67 4.46 -11.57
N VAL A 58 0.32 3.58 -11.33
CA VAL A 58 1.71 3.77 -11.80
C VAL A 58 1.80 3.69 -13.32
N ASP A 59 1.08 2.75 -13.94
CA ASP A 59 0.97 2.59 -15.39
C ASP A 59 0.42 3.84 -16.08
N ALA A 60 -0.59 4.49 -15.48
CA ALA A 60 -1.13 5.74 -16.00
C ALA A 60 -0.08 6.87 -16.04
N TYR A 61 0.82 6.94 -15.04
CA TYR A 61 1.95 7.86 -15.04
C TYR A 61 2.97 7.50 -16.13
N ALA A 62 3.33 6.23 -16.26
CA ALA A 62 4.29 5.77 -17.25
C ALA A 62 3.78 6.08 -18.67
N LYS A 63 2.49 5.82 -18.96
CA LYS A 63 1.83 6.14 -20.23
C LYS A 63 1.82 7.64 -20.50
N ALA A 64 1.34 8.43 -19.55
CA ALA A 64 1.25 9.89 -19.71
C ALA A 64 2.63 10.52 -19.91
N TRP A 65 3.64 10.10 -19.16
CA TRP A 65 4.98 10.65 -19.34
C TRP A 65 5.62 10.23 -20.66
N THR A 66 5.37 9.02 -21.15
CA THR A 66 5.83 8.59 -22.47
C THR A 66 5.12 9.35 -23.58
N GLU A 67 3.80 9.50 -23.51
CA GLU A 67 3.01 10.26 -24.49
C GLU A 67 3.40 11.74 -24.55
N ASN A 68 3.73 12.33 -23.39
CA ASN A 68 4.15 13.73 -23.29
C ASN A 68 5.66 13.93 -23.56
N GLY A 69 6.39 12.89 -23.94
CA GLY A 69 7.82 12.96 -24.23
C GLY A 69 8.71 13.25 -22.98
N LYS A 70 8.21 12.96 -21.80
CA LYS A 70 8.92 13.11 -20.50
C LYS A 70 9.68 11.86 -20.08
N ALA A 71 9.32 10.71 -20.63
CA ALA A 71 10.01 9.43 -20.49
C ALA A 71 10.07 8.73 -21.85
N ASP A 72 11.03 7.84 -22.04
CA ASP A 72 11.08 6.97 -23.22
C ASP A 72 10.15 5.76 -23.10
N SER A 73 9.87 5.07 -24.21
CA SER A 73 8.98 3.89 -24.22
C SER A 73 9.50 2.72 -23.39
N GLY A 74 10.79 2.62 -23.18
CA GLY A 74 11.39 1.58 -22.36
C GLY A 74 10.98 1.68 -20.89
N PHE A 75 10.64 2.86 -20.39
CA PHE A 75 10.08 3.02 -19.05
C PHE A 75 8.68 2.39 -18.94
N LEU A 76 7.82 2.59 -19.93
CA LEU A 76 6.53 1.95 -19.98
C LEU A 76 6.67 0.42 -20.03
N GLU A 77 7.54 -0.10 -20.89
CA GLU A 77 7.84 -1.52 -20.99
C GLU A 77 8.38 -2.09 -19.66
N TYR A 78 9.21 -1.33 -18.94
CA TYR A 78 9.72 -1.70 -17.63
C TYR A 78 8.60 -1.85 -16.59
N ILE A 79 7.63 -0.93 -16.56
CA ILE A 79 6.48 -0.97 -15.64
C ILE A 79 5.50 -2.11 -16.00
N GLU A 80 5.22 -2.31 -17.30
CA GLU A 80 4.25 -3.32 -17.76
C GLU A 80 4.79 -4.77 -17.70
N ASN A 81 6.11 -4.95 -17.59
CA ASN A 81 6.71 -6.28 -17.55
C ASN A 81 6.82 -6.81 -16.12
N PRO A 82 6.07 -7.86 -15.74
CA PRO A 82 6.10 -8.41 -14.38
C PRO A 82 7.44 -9.05 -13.99
N ALA A 83 8.33 -9.31 -14.95
CA ALA A 83 9.69 -9.74 -14.64
C ALA A 83 10.58 -8.58 -14.17
N HIS A 84 10.19 -7.35 -14.42
CA HIS A 84 10.87 -6.15 -13.97
C HIS A 84 10.16 -5.48 -12.81
N VAL A 85 8.86 -5.18 -12.96
CA VAL A 85 8.08 -4.58 -11.88
C VAL A 85 6.82 -5.41 -11.63
N SER A 86 6.69 -5.93 -10.42
CA SER A 86 5.51 -6.65 -9.98
C SER A 86 4.69 -5.82 -9.00
N PHE A 87 3.40 -6.14 -8.92
CA PHE A 87 2.44 -5.49 -8.04
C PHE A 87 1.69 -6.57 -7.23
N PRO A 88 2.36 -7.20 -6.26
CA PRO A 88 1.75 -8.24 -5.45
C PRO A 88 0.52 -7.75 -4.73
N TRP A 89 -0.53 -8.57 -4.73
CA TRP A 89 -1.70 -8.31 -3.91
C TRP A 89 -1.39 -8.59 -2.45
N SER A 90 -2.03 -7.86 -1.56
CA SER A 90 -1.96 -8.14 -0.13
C SER A 90 -3.33 -8.06 0.51
N MET A 91 -3.55 -8.88 1.53
CA MET A 91 -4.65 -8.75 2.45
C MET A 91 -4.06 -8.34 3.79
N ILE A 92 -4.34 -7.10 4.18
CA ILE A 92 -3.74 -6.44 5.35
C ILE A 92 -4.78 -6.00 6.38
N ASP A 93 -6.07 -6.22 6.10
CA ASP A 93 -7.14 -5.69 6.92
C ASP A 93 -7.06 -6.21 8.36
N LYS A 94 -7.00 -5.27 9.29
CA LYS A 94 -6.92 -5.51 10.72
C LYS A 94 -7.71 -4.45 11.46
N ILE A 95 -8.49 -4.86 12.45
CA ILE A 95 -9.23 -3.92 13.29
C ILE A 95 -8.24 -3.14 14.16
N THR A 96 -8.25 -1.82 13.99
CA THR A 96 -7.36 -0.90 14.71
C THR A 96 -8.19 0.21 15.36
N PRO A 97 -8.76 -0.02 16.56
CA PRO A 97 -9.48 1.01 17.29
C PRO A 97 -8.55 2.16 17.70
N ARG A 98 -9.15 3.26 18.15
CA ARG A 98 -8.36 4.37 18.69
C ARG A 98 -7.49 3.89 19.85
N PRO A 99 -6.28 4.47 20.03
CA PRO A 99 -5.41 4.14 21.14
C PRO A 99 -6.14 4.20 22.48
N ASP A 100 -5.95 3.16 23.27
CA ASP A 100 -6.53 3.00 24.59
C ASP A 100 -5.56 3.46 25.67
N ASP A 101 -6.05 4.18 26.69
CA ASP A 101 -5.22 4.71 27.77
C ASP A 101 -4.54 3.62 28.60
N SER A 102 -5.14 2.43 28.73
CA SER A 102 -4.54 1.31 29.42
C SER A 102 -3.33 0.75 28.68
N VAL A 103 -3.42 0.68 27.34
CA VAL A 103 -2.31 0.27 26.48
C VAL A 103 -1.20 1.32 26.49
N LYS A 104 -1.55 2.61 26.45
CA LYS A 104 -0.60 3.71 26.60
C LYS A 104 0.22 3.52 27.89
N LYS A 105 -0.46 3.31 29.02
CA LYS A 105 0.20 3.10 30.30
C LYS A 105 1.12 1.87 30.33
N MET A 106 0.68 0.76 29.75
CA MET A 106 1.53 -0.45 29.62
C MET A 106 2.80 -0.17 28.81
N LEU A 107 2.68 0.58 27.71
CA LEU A 107 3.82 0.95 26.87
C LEU A 107 4.79 1.88 27.60
N GLU A 108 4.28 2.85 28.36
CA GLU A 108 5.09 3.75 29.19
C GLU A 108 5.83 2.98 30.30
N GLU A 109 5.17 2.05 30.99
CA GLU A 109 5.78 1.16 31.97
C GLU A 109 6.87 0.25 31.36
N ALA A 110 6.71 -0.12 30.07
CA ALA A 110 7.71 -0.84 29.29
C ALA A 110 8.85 0.04 28.74
N GLY A 111 8.83 1.35 29.04
CA GLY A 111 9.87 2.29 28.62
C GLY A 111 9.67 2.94 27.24
N PHE A 112 8.48 2.79 26.64
CA PHE A 112 8.12 3.51 25.40
C PHE A 112 7.84 4.97 25.74
N THR A 113 8.47 5.89 25.00
CA THR A 113 8.31 7.34 25.16
C THR A 113 7.49 7.94 24.04
N ASP A 114 7.08 9.20 24.19
CA ASP A 114 6.32 9.94 23.18
C ASP A 114 4.96 9.28 22.82
N THR A 115 4.24 8.85 23.84
CA THR A 115 2.94 8.15 23.70
C THR A 115 1.77 9.08 23.42
N GLU A 116 1.97 10.41 23.43
CA GLU A 116 0.90 11.38 23.27
C GLU A 116 0.39 11.44 21.84
N SER A 117 -0.94 11.44 21.72
CA SER A 117 -1.61 11.62 20.44
C SER A 117 -1.64 13.10 20.03
N ILE A 118 -1.50 13.35 18.74
CA ILE A 118 -1.47 14.68 18.16
C ILE A 118 -2.68 14.88 17.27
N VAL A 119 -3.36 16.00 17.44
CA VAL A 119 -4.38 16.46 16.48
C VAL A 119 -3.72 17.52 15.58
N THR A 120 -3.66 17.23 14.29
CA THR A 120 -3.05 18.13 13.32
C THR A 120 -3.94 19.36 13.04
N SER A 121 -3.38 20.39 12.40
CA SER A 121 -4.13 21.56 11.94
C SER A 121 -5.26 21.24 10.94
N LYS A 122 -5.26 20.04 10.35
CA LYS A 122 -6.31 19.53 9.46
C LYS A 122 -7.34 18.65 10.18
N ASN A 123 -7.35 18.67 11.52
CA ASN A 123 -8.20 17.81 12.36
C ASN A 123 -8.00 16.31 12.10
N THR A 124 -6.82 15.91 11.66
CA THR A 124 -6.44 14.50 11.59
C THR A 124 -5.79 14.06 12.89
N TYR A 125 -6.16 12.89 13.36
CA TYR A 125 -5.63 12.28 14.56
C TYR A 125 -4.41 11.44 14.21
N VAL A 126 -3.29 11.68 14.90
CA VAL A 126 -2.05 10.91 14.73
C VAL A 126 -1.66 10.36 16.09
N ALA A 127 -1.47 9.06 16.16
CA ALA A 127 -1.02 8.38 17.37
C ALA A 127 0.30 7.65 17.11
N PRO A 128 1.20 7.60 18.10
CA PRO A 128 2.51 6.93 17.95
C PRO A 128 2.43 5.40 18.07
N PHE A 129 1.29 4.87 18.48
CA PHE A 129 1.03 3.43 18.56
C PHE A 129 -0.41 3.12 18.13
N VAL A 130 -0.68 1.87 17.85
CA VAL A 130 -1.98 1.36 17.42
C VAL A 130 -2.40 0.21 18.33
N ASN A 131 -3.63 0.23 18.81
CA ASN A 131 -4.26 -0.99 19.27
C ASN A 131 -4.68 -1.81 18.07
N ALA A 132 -4.52 -3.11 18.12
CA ALA A 132 -4.95 -3.99 17.05
C ALA A 132 -5.60 -5.24 17.64
N GLU A 133 -6.45 -5.91 16.86
CA GLU A 133 -6.96 -7.23 17.22
C GLU A 133 -5.80 -8.21 17.46
N GLU A 134 -6.02 -9.19 18.34
CA GLU A 134 -5.00 -10.18 18.70
C GLU A 134 -4.59 -11.06 17.51
N ALA A 135 -5.52 -11.37 16.62
CA ALA A 135 -5.23 -12.17 15.43
C ALA A 135 -4.21 -11.49 14.53
N GLU A 136 -3.05 -12.10 14.39
CA GLU A 136 -1.96 -11.63 13.55
C GLU A 136 -1.95 -12.40 12.24
N TYR A 137 -2.21 -11.69 11.15
CA TYR A 137 -2.09 -12.24 9.80
C TYR A 137 -1.83 -11.10 8.81
N LEU A 138 -0.91 -11.36 7.94
CA LEU A 138 -0.63 -10.57 6.76
C LEU A 138 -0.39 -11.55 5.64
N VAL A 139 -1.20 -11.48 4.59
CA VAL A 139 -1.12 -12.39 3.45
C VAL A 139 -0.71 -11.60 2.22
N ILE A 140 0.36 -12.01 1.57
CA ILE A 140 0.93 -11.33 0.40
C ILE A 140 1.12 -12.35 -0.73
N GLU A 141 0.80 -11.94 -1.94
CA GLU A 141 1.15 -12.71 -3.14
C GLU A 141 2.67 -12.83 -3.28
N ASP A 142 3.17 -14.06 -3.45
CA ASP A 142 4.61 -14.30 -3.61
C ASP A 142 5.07 -14.07 -5.06
N ALA A 143 5.05 -12.81 -5.48
CA ALA A 143 5.42 -12.37 -6.82
C ALA A 143 6.51 -11.28 -6.75
N PHE A 144 7.74 -11.70 -6.47
CA PHE A 144 8.89 -10.82 -6.25
C PHE A 144 10.01 -11.11 -7.25
N PRO A 145 10.12 -10.37 -8.36
CA PRO A 145 11.10 -10.65 -9.41
C PRO A 145 12.57 -10.48 -8.95
N ASN A 146 12.79 -9.70 -7.89
CA ASN A 146 14.10 -9.46 -7.29
C ASN A 146 14.33 -10.24 -5.97
N GLY A 147 13.45 -11.20 -5.63
CA GLY A 147 13.41 -11.82 -4.32
C GLY A 147 12.87 -10.90 -3.23
N ARG A 148 12.78 -11.40 -2.01
CA ARG A 148 12.23 -10.69 -0.86
C ARG A 148 12.92 -11.06 0.45
N PRO A 149 12.82 -10.23 1.48
CA PRO A 149 13.20 -10.63 2.84
C PRO A 149 12.36 -11.82 3.33
N ARG A 150 12.91 -12.61 4.23
CA ARG A 150 12.23 -13.78 4.82
C ARG A 150 11.22 -13.36 5.90
N LEU A 151 10.22 -12.60 5.53
CA LEU A 151 9.19 -12.09 6.45
C LEU A 151 8.25 -13.21 6.97
N GLU A 152 8.26 -14.39 6.35
CA GLU A 152 7.60 -15.59 6.88
C GLU A 152 8.10 -15.98 8.28
N HIS A 153 9.33 -15.64 8.62
CA HIS A 153 9.87 -15.84 9.98
C HIS A 153 9.24 -14.89 11.02
N ALA A 154 8.61 -13.81 10.56
CA ALA A 154 7.84 -12.88 11.38
C ALA A 154 6.31 -13.09 11.25
N GLY A 155 5.86 -14.22 10.69
CA GLY A 155 4.46 -14.57 10.59
C GLY A 155 3.73 -14.10 9.32
N VAL A 156 4.43 -13.44 8.38
CA VAL A 156 3.83 -13.06 7.10
C VAL A 156 3.59 -14.30 6.23
N MET A 157 2.40 -14.46 5.71
CA MET A 157 2.01 -15.56 4.85
C MET A 157 2.18 -15.18 3.38
N PHE A 158 3.11 -15.86 2.68
CA PHE A 158 3.27 -15.70 1.23
C PHE A 158 2.55 -16.82 0.49
N THR A 159 1.78 -16.47 -0.55
CA THR A 159 0.94 -17.43 -1.26
C THR A 159 0.63 -16.98 -2.69
N THR A 160 -0.27 -17.69 -3.36
CA THR A 160 -0.74 -17.30 -4.70
C THR A 160 -1.76 -16.17 -4.63
N ARG A 161 -1.90 -15.41 -5.70
CA ARG A 161 -2.92 -14.35 -5.87
C ARG A 161 -4.34 -14.86 -5.57
N ASP A 162 -4.71 -16.02 -6.11
CA ASP A 162 -6.02 -16.64 -5.87
C ASP A 162 -6.27 -16.91 -4.37
N THR A 163 -5.24 -17.26 -3.63
CA THR A 163 -5.38 -17.48 -2.19
C THR A 163 -5.51 -16.15 -1.44
N VAL A 164 -4.77 -15.11 -1.83
CA VAL A 164 -4.95 -13.76 -1.27
C VAL A 164 -6.41 -13.30 -1.47
N GLU A 165 -6.94 -13.45 -2.68
CA GLU A 165 -8.34 -13.11 -2.98
C GLU A 165 -9.34 -13.89 -2.13
N LYS A 166 -9.14 -15.21 -1.98
CA LYS A 166 -10.03 -16.04 -1.14
C LYS A 166 -10.00 -15.61 0.32
N VAL A 167 -8.82 -15.31 0.87
CA VAL A 167 -8.69 -14.84 2.25
C VAL A 167 -9.39 -13.51 2.43
N GLU A 168 -9.22 -12.56 1.51
CA GLU A 168 -9.90 -11.27 1.53
C GLU A 168 -11.43 -11.46 1.51
N ARG A 169 -11.95 -12.23 0.56
CA ARG A 169 -13.40 -12.49 0.45
C ARG A 169 -13.97 -13.16 1.69
N MET A 170 -13.30 -14.15 2.23
CA MET A 170 -13.81 -14.88 3.41
C MET A 170 -13.70 -14.04 4.67
N LYS A 171 -12.57 -13.42 4.92
CA LYS A 171 -12.35 -12.66 6.15
C LYS A 171 -13.08 -11.32 6.10
N VAL A 172 -12.79 -10.49 5.12
CA VAL A 172 -13.29 -9.11 5.05
C VAL A 172 -14.74 -9.09 4.58
N CYS A 173 -14.99 -9.55 3.37
CA CYS A 173 -16.31 -9.38 2.74
C CYS A 173 -17.41 -10.29 3.31
N THR A 174 -17.07 -11.45 3.90
CA THR A 174 -18.05 -12.41 4.40
C THR A 174 -18.20 -12.40 5.90
N CYS A 175 -17.13 -12.20 6.65
CA CYS A 175 -17.16 -12.23 8.11
C CYS A 175 -17.10 -10.84 8.74
N LEU A 176 -16.10 -10.03 8.40
CA LEU A 176 -15.85 -8.75 9.08
C LEU A 176 -16.90 -7.70 8.73
N ASP A 177 -17.05 -7.36 7.46
CA ASP A 177 -17.94 -6.29 7.01
C ASP A 177 -19.42 -6.54 7.32
N PRO A 178 -19.99 -7.75 7.08
CA PRO A 178 -21.39 -8.01 7.42
C PRO A 178 -21.66 -7.96 8.92
N LEU A 179 -20.76 -8.48 9.74
CA LEU A 179 -20.91 -8.42 11.21
C LEU A 179 -20.81 -7.00 11.72
N HIS A 180 -19.83 -6.24 11.22
CA HIS A 180 -19.64 -4.84 11.56
C HIS A 180 -20.85 -3.99 11.19
N THR A 181 -21.36 -4.16 9.97
CA THR A 181 -22.57 -3.48 9.49
C THR A 181 -23.80 -3.87 10.31
N THR A 182 -23.96 -5.15 10.63
CA THR A 182 -25.07 -5.63 11.44
C THR A 182 -25.05 -5.01 12.83
N LEU A 183 -23.91 -4.99 13.48
CA LEU A 183 -23.74 -4.36 14.80
C LEU A 183 -23.99 -2.84 14.76
N ALA A 184 -23.56 -2.17 13.69
CA ALA A 184 -23.80 -0.73 13.52
C ALA A 184 -25.28 -0.37 13.31
N VAL A 185 -26.09 -1.29 12.75
CA VAL A 185 -27.51 -1.06 12.45
C VAL A 185 -28.42 -1.54 13.56
N TYR A 186 -28.09 -2.65 14.22
CA TYR A 186 -28.98 -3.35 15.18
C TYR A 186 -28.44 -3.40 16.62
N GLY A 187 -27.21 -2.99 16.87
CA GLY A 187 -26.58 -2.89 18.19
C GLY A 187 -26.72 -1.50 18.76
#